data_2f30064179b992cbaf005c268a78eafc
#
_entry.id   2f30064179b992cbaf005c268a78eafc
#
_cell.length_a   1.000
_cell.length_b   1.000
_cell.length_c   1.000
_cell.angle_alpha   90.00
_cell.angle_beta   90.00
_cell.angle_gamma   90.00
#
_symmetry.space_group_name_H-M   'P 1'
#
loop_
_entity.id
_entity.type
_entity.pdbx_description
1 polymer ?
#
loop_
_entity_poly.entity_id
_entity_poly.type
_entity_poly.pdbx_seq_one_letter_code
_entity_poly.pdbx_strand_id
1 'polypeptide(L)'
;MGICRQTKWEGFMTIRAIIGTVAVLAGLAVLERSVDASTGQAGSCKAAQAYALLHRGETIQVRAQPTPEAPVVGVLQAKDMTVDLKGAVVTILSSQSGWARIALNTAADYTALEGGAARPYGWVPADLLAVDARVDGTIKTFDRPGLMGHQTGAIENEDGKFRVLGCRGDWLQVINERHGNTWIDRWCAREEGCRG
;
A
#
# COMPACT_ATOMS: atom_id res chain seq x y z
N MET A 1 37.27 -57.83 -21.97
CA MET A 1 36.55 -59.06 -21.70
C MET A 1 35.26 -58.73 -21.02
N GLY A 2 34.16 -58.89 -21.54
CA GLY A 2 33.25 -59.71 -22.23
C GLY A 2 31.97 -58.95 -22.39
N ILE A 3 31.49 -58.76 -23.59
CA ILE A 3 30.51 -59.56 -24.36
C ILE A 3 29.11 -59.48 -23.76
N CYS A 4 28.27 -58.62 -24.39
CA CYS A 4 27.16 -59.03 -25.26
C CYS A 4 25.92 -59.66 -24.60
N ARG A 5 24.76 -59.04 -24.74
CA ARG A 5 23.65 -59.60 -25.55
C ARG A 5 22.47 -58.68 -25.67
N GLN A 6 22.12 -58.41 -26.93
CA GLN A 6 20.81 -57.94 -27.33
C GLN A 6 19.81 -59.10 -27.24
N THR A 7 18.58 -58.80 -26.91
CA THR A 7 17.42 -59.58 -27.36
C THR A 7 16.29 -58.67 -27.82
N LYS A 8 16.12 -58.74 -29.12
CA LYS A 8 15.01 -58.26 -29.89
C LYS A 8 13.79 -59.16 -29.62
N TRP A 9 12.66 -58.58 -29.35
CA TRP A 9 11.37 -59.25 -29.53
C TRP A 9 10.40 -58.29 -30.23
N GLU A 10 10.13 -58.71 -31.47
CA GLU A 10 9.01 -58.22 -32.28
C GLU A 10 7.76 -59.02 -31.90
N GLY A 11 6.61 -58.39 -32.02
CA GLY A 11 5.44 -59.15 -32.33
C GLY A 11 4.14 -58.79 -31.66
N PHE A 12 3.26 -58.41 -32.52
CA PHE A 12 1.82 -58.64 -32.56
C PHE A 12 0.86 -57.52 -32.12
N MET A 13 0.29 -56.94 -33.16
CA MET A 13 -1.00 -56.25 -33.19
C MET A 13 -2.11 -57.07 -32.53
N THR A 14 -2.90 -56.43 -31.72
CA THR A 14 -4.33 -56.78 -31.60
C THR A 14 -5.11 -55.51 -31.26
N ILE A 15 -5.90 -55.08 -32.24
CA ILE A 15 -6.98 -54.11 -32.16
C ILE A 15 -8.06 -54.72 -31.27
N ARG A 16 -8.42 -54.04 -30.17
CA ARG A 16 -9.73 -54.23 -29.53
C ARG A 16 -10.26 -52.86 -29.13
N ALA A 17 -11.29 -52.46 -29.90
CA ALA A 17 -12.19 -51.39 -29.56
C ALA A 17 -12.87 -51.69 -28.22
N ILE A 18 -12.78 -50.75 -27.24
CA ILE A 18 -13.62 -50.72 -26.06
C ILE A 18 -14.20 -49.33 -25.94
N ILE A 19 -15.48 -49.31 -26.15
CA ILE A 19 -16.53 -48.36 -25.90
C ILE A 19 -16.33 -47.58 -24.58
N GLY A 20 -16.49 -46.31 -24.73
CA GLY A 20 -16.92 -45.23 -23.85
C GLY A 20 -17.07 -45.42 -22.37
N THR A 21 -16.40 -44.56 -21.66
CA THR A 21 -16.95 -43.96 -20.44
C THR A 21 -16.49 -42.49 -20.40
N VAL A 22 -17.43 -41.62 -20.70
CA VAL A 22 -17.26 -40.17 -20.47
C VAL A 22 -17.36 -39.96 -18.97
N ALA A 23 -16.21 -39.88 -18.31
CA ALA A 23 -16.13 -39.40 -16.95
C ALA A 23 -16.24 -37.86 -17.02
N VAL A 24 -17.43 -37.36 -16.73
CA VAL A 24 -17.66 -35.94 -16.42
C VAL A 24 -17.00 -35.66 -15.09
N LEU A 25 -15.75 -35.26 -15.12
CA LEU A 25 -15.09 -34.62 -13.99
C LEU A 25 -15.71 -33.22 -13.85
N ALA A 26 -16.73 -33.12 -13.00
CA ALA A 26 -17.18 -31.84 -12.47
C ALA A 26 -16.01 -31.25 -11.68
N GLY A 27 -15.23 -30.41 -12.33
CA GLY A 27 -14.21 -29.58 -11.71
C GLY A 27 -14.91 -28.63 -10.76
N LEU A 28 -14.85 -28.92 -9.46
CA LEU A 28 -15.06 -27.93 -8.42
C LEU A 28 -13.96 -26.89 -8.59
N ALA A 29 -14.25 -25.84 -9.35
CA ALA A 29 -13.47 -24.61 -9.31
C ALA A 29 -13.67 -24.05 -7.91
N VAL A 30 -12.73 -24.37 -7.01
CA VAL A 30 -12.55 -23.64 -5.78
C VAL A 30 -12.18 -22.23 -6.21
N LEU A 31 -13.15 -21.31 -6.19
CA LEU A 31 -12.88 -19.89 -6.23
C LEU A 31 -12.07 -19.59 -4.96
N GLU A 32 -10.76 -19.67 -5.08
CA GLU A 32 -9.88 -18.98 -4.14
C GLU A 32 -10.23 -17.51 -4.26
N ARG A 33 -11.09 -17.03 -3.37
CA ARG A 33 -11.22 -15.62 -3.11
C ARG A 33 -9.87 -15.19 -2.54
N SER A 34 -9.03 -14.69 -3.41
CA SER A 34 -7.91 -13.87 -3.02
C SER A 34 -8.50 -12.78 -2.14
N VAL A 35 -8.25 -12.85 -0.85
CA VAL A 35 -8.47 -11.72 0.05
C VAL A 35 -7.44 -10.71 -0.42
N ASP A 36 -7.86 -9.82 -1.33
CA ASP A 36 -7.05 -8.67 -1.71
C ASP A 36 -6.77 -7.89 -0.42
N ALA A 37 -5.56 -8.10 0.10
CA ALA A 37 -5.02 -7.24 1.14
C ALA A 37 -5.16 -5.81 0.62
N SER A 38 -5.89 -4.98 1.34
CA SER A 38 -6.39 -3.67 0.95
C SER A 38 -5.28 -2.79 0.37
N THR A 39 -5.02 -2.95 -0.92
CA THR A 39 -4.16 -2.03 -1.66
C THR A 39 -4.90 -0.71 -1.79
N GLY A 40 -4.28 0.38 -1.40
CA GLY A 40 -4.86 1.70 -1.53
C GLY A 40 -5.28 1.97 -2.98
N GLN A 41 -6.44 2.55 -3.19
CA GLN A 41 -6.93 2.86 -4.53
C GLN A 41 -6.03 3.88 -5.23
N ALA A 42 -5.75 3.62 -6.53
CA ALA A 42 -4.99 4.57 -7.34
C ALA A 42 -5.79 5.87 -7.51
N GLY A 43 -5.13 7.01 -7.28
CA GLY A 43 -5.76 8.32 -7.38
C GLY A 43 -4.78 9.47 -7.32
N SER A 44 -5.22 10.63 -7.81
CA SER A 44 -4.55 11.91 -7.58
C SER A 44 -5.14 12.57 -6.35
N CYS A 45 -4.28 13.13 -5.52
CA CYS A 45 -4.66 13.86 -4.32
C CYS A 45 -4.58 15.37 -4.56
N LYS A 46 -5.38 16.14 -3.88
CA LYS A 46 -5.25 17.57 -3.81
C LYS A 46 -4.31 17.92 -2.65
N ALA A 47 -3.00 17.70 -2.87
CA ALA A 47 -1.93 18.05 -1.93
C ALA A 47 -2.22 17.68 -0.45
N ALA A 48 -2.53 16.41 -0.21
CA ALA A 48 -2.84 15.91 1.14
C ALA A 48 -1.59 15.85 2.01
N GLN A 49 -1.61 16.46 3.19
CA GLN A 49 -0.51 16.36 4.14
C GLN A 49 -0.67 15.14 5.04
N ALA A 50 0.45 14.49 5.33
CA ALA A 50 0.57 13.38 6.27
C ALA A 50 1.93 13.45 6.96
N TYR A 51 2.17 12.61 7.96
CA TYR A 51 3.48 12.46 8.57
C TYR A 51 4.01 11.03 8.44
N ALA A 52 5.32 10.88 8.37
CA ALA A 52 5.98 9.58 8.28
C ALA A 52 5.98 8.88 9.64
N LEU A 53 5.65 7.59 9.68
CA LEU A 53 5.76 6.73 10.85
C LEU A 53 7.21 6.28 11.01
N LEU A 54 8.01 7.06 11.73
CA LEU A 54 9.41 6.78 11.98
C LEU A 54 9.66 6.64 13.48
N HIS A 55 10.33 5.57 13.86
CA HIS A 55 10.93 5.45 15.19
C HIS A 55 12.34 6.05 15.19
N ARG A 56 12.88 6.30 16.39
CA ARG A 56 14.20 6.91 16.55
C ARG A 56 15.28 6.13 15.80
N GLY A 57 15.95 6.79 14.87
CA GLY A 57 17.01 6.20 14.04
C GLY A 57 16.53 5.48 12.80
N GLU A 58 15.22 5.37 12.57
CA GLU A 58 14.65 4.79 11.36
C GLU A 58 14.65 5.79 10.21
N THR A 59 14.66 5.24 9.00
CA THR A 59 14.53 5.98 7.75
C THR A 59 13.53 5.29 6.83
N ILE A 60 12.79 6.07 6.05
CA ILE A 60 11.96 5.57 4.96
C ILE A 60 12.69 5.81 3.64
N GLN A 61 12.93 4.74 2.88
CA GLN A 61 13.51 4.85 1.54
C GLN A 61 12.50 5.47 0.58
N VAL A 62 12.92 6.53 -0.09
CA VAL A 62 12.17 7.16 -1.17
C VAL A 62 12.62 6.58 -2.50
N ARG A 63 11.69 6.07 -3.30
CA ARG A 63 11.96 5.38 -4.56
C ARG A 63 11.56 6.19 -5.78
N ALA A 64 12.17 5.87 -6.91
CA ALA A 64 11.89 6.52 -8.19
C ALA A 64 10.52 6.16 -8.77
N GLN A 65 9.99 4.97 -8.45
CA GLN A 65 8.73 4.40 -8.93
C GLN A 65 8.02 3.65 -7.78
N PRO A 66 6.70 3.38 -7.90
CA PRO A 66 5.89 2.71 -6.87
C PRO A 66 6.09 1.19 -6.87
N THR A 67 7.32 0.73 -6.66
CA THR A 67 7.71 -0.69 -6.59
C THR A 67 8.93 -0.87 -5.70
N PRO A 68 9.04 -1.97 -4.96
CA PRO A 68 10.18 -2.23 -4.07
C PRO A 68 11.50 -2.41 -4.81
N GLU A 69 11.49 -2.76 -6.11
CA GLU A 69 12.68 -2.94 -6.95
C GLU A 69 13.21 -1.62 -7.53
N ALA A 70 12.40 -0.54 -7.47
CA ALA A 70 12.81 0.74 -8.03
C ALA A 70 14.03 1.32 -7.31
N PRO A 71 14.90 2.04 -8.02
CA PRO A 71 16.04 2.72 -7.42
C PRO A 71 15.62 3.64 -6.27
N VAL A 72 16.38 3.59 -5.17
CA VAL A 72 16.24 4.53 -4.05
C VAL A 72 16.85 5.86 -4.46
N VAL A 73 16.10 6.94 -4.36
CA VAL A 73 16.51 8.31 -4.74
C VAL A 73 16.83 9.19 -3.54
N GLY A 74 16.47 8.75 -2.35
CA GLY A 74 16.73 9.44 -1.11
C GLY A 74 16.06 8.77 0.07
N VAL A 75 16.10 9.42 1.23
CA VAL A 75 15.52 8.95 2.48
C VAL A 75 14.75 10.07 3.18
N LEU A 76 13.67 9.70 3.85
CA LEU A 76 13.04 10.52 4.88
C LEU A 76 13.62 10.11 6.23
N GLN A 77 14.02 11.08 7.02
CA GLN A 77 14.56 10.87 8.35
C GLN A 77 14.09 12.00 9.26
N ALA A 78 13.50 11.67 10.40
CA ALA A 78 13.17 12.68 11.38
C ALA A 78 14.47 13.32 11.92
N LYS A 79 14.62 14.64 11.74
CA LYS A 79 15.85 15.37 12.13
C LYS A 79 15.89 15.71 13.59
N ASP A 80 14.76 15.88 14.24
CA ASP A 80 14.71 16.27 15.65
C ASP A 80 14.69 15.04 16.55
N MET A 81 15.86 14.70 17.08
CA MET A 81 16.11 13.54 17.93
C MET A 81 15.94 13.84 19.43
N THR A 82 15.61 15.08 19.78
CA THR A 82 15.67 15.54 21.18
C THR A 82 14.31 15.63 21.86
N VAL A 83 13.23 15.75 21.11
CA VAL A 83 11.88 15.83 21.66
C VAL A 83 10.98 14.94 20.81
N ASP A 84 10.29 14.00 21.46
CA ASP A 84 9.29 13.08 20.93
C ASP A 84 9.10 13.09 19.41
N LEU A 85 9.49 11.98 18.80
CA LEU A 85 9.44 11.61 17.39
C LEU A 85 8.33 12.34 16.60
N LYS A 86 8.59 13.59 16.21
CA LYS A 86 7.75 14.26 15.24
C LYS A 86 8.08 13.68 13.88
N GLY A 87 7.20 12.83 13.38
CA GLY A 87 7.33 12.27 12.06
C GLY A 87 7.52 13.36 11.01
N ALA A 88 8.40 13.12 10.02
CA ALA A 88 8.60 14.01 8.90
C ALA A 88 7.26 14.30 8.21
N VAL A 89 6.84 15.55 8.12
CA VAL A 89 5.63 15.95 7.41
C VAL A 89 5.91 15.93 5.91
N VAL A 90 5.04 15.28 5.17
CA VAL A 90 5.12 15.14 3.72
C VAL A 90 3.81 15.57 3.04
N THR A 91 3.90 16.00 1.78
CA THR A 91 2.74 16.29 0.95
C THR A 91 2.53 15.16 -0.04
N ILE A 92 1.41 14.45 0.04
CA ILE A 92 1.01 13.39 -0.87
C ILE A 92 0.38 14.02 -2.11
N LEU A 93 0.86 13.65 -3.29
CA LEU A 93 0.38 14.15 -4.59
C LEU A 93 -0.52 13.14 -5.32
N SER A 94 -0.26 11.85 -5.11
CA SER A 94 -1.06 10.75 -5.67
C SER A 94 -0.78 9.45 -4.92
N SER A 95 -1.63 8.45 -5.14
CA SER A 95 -1.39 7.08 -4.67
C SER A 95 -1.55 6.07 -5.79
N GLN A 96 -0.82 4.96 -5.70
CA GLN A 96 -0.91 3.85 -6.64
C GLN A 96 -0.43 2.56 -5.99
N SER A 97 -1.26 1.51 -6.01
CA SER A 97 -0.87 0.15 -5.57
C SER A 97 -0.18 0.11 -4.20
N GLY A 98 -0.72 0.83 -3.20
CA GLY A 98 -0.15 0.87 -1.85
C GLY A 98 1.06 1.80 -1.68
N TRP A 99 1.40 2.58 -2.72
CA TRP A 99 2.46 3.60 -2.68
C TRP A 99 1.88 5.01 -2.72
N ALA A 100 2.51 5.92 -2.00
CA ALA A 100 2.22 7.34 -2.02
C ALA A 100 3.34 8.09 -2.75
N ARG A 101 2.97 8.92 -3.74
CA ARG A 101 3.87 9.87 -4.38
C ARG A 101 3.91 11.13 -3.55
N ILE A 102 5.07 11.47 -3.03
CA ILE A 102 5.27 12.65 -2.17
C ILE A 102 6.08 13.74 -2.87
N ALA A 103 5.81 15.00 -2.52
CA ALA A 103 6.61 16.14 -2.95
C ALA A 103 7.91 16.19 -2.14
N LEU A 104 9.07 16.19 -2.81
CA LEU A 104 10.38 16.18 -2.15
C LEU A 104 10.88 17.58 -1.84
N ASN A 105 10.51 18.58 -2.63
CA ASN A 105 10.91 19.98 -2.44
C ASN A 105 10.26 20.64 -1.21
N THR A 106 9.23 20.05 -0.65
CA THR A 106 8.53 20.53 0.56
C THR A 106 8.75 19.64 1.77
N ALA A 107 9.39 18.50 1.61
CA ALA A 107 9.69 17.58 2.71
C ALA A 107 10.98 18.03 3.42
N ALA A 108 10.83 18.69 4.57
CA ALA A 108 11.97 19.26 5.32
C ALA A 108 12.99 18.20 5.76
N ASP A 109 12.54 16.97 5.95
CA ASP A 109 13.32 15.83 6.45
C ASP A 109 13.73 14.85 5.37
N TYR A 110 13.66 15.27 4.11
CA TYR A 110 14.17 14.51 2.97
C TYR A 110 15.66 14.79 2.73
N THR A 111 16.41 13.72 2.56
CA THR A 111 17.81 13.77 2.14
C THR A 111 17.98 12.99 0.83
N ALA A 112 18.39 13.67 -0.22
CA ALA A 112 18.70 13.02 -1.49
C ALA A 112 19.97 12.16 -1.35
N LEU A 113 20.02 11.01 -2.02
CA LEU A 113 21.25 10.24 -2.15
C LEU A 113 22.20 10.90 -3.18
N GLU A 114 23.50 10.73 -2.98
CA GLU A 114 24.53 11.18 -3.93
C GLU A 114 24.28 10.56 -5.31
N GLY A 115 24.28 11.39 -6.35
CA GLY A 115 23.94 10.98 -7.73
C GLY A 115 22.45 10.95 -8.05
N GLY A 116 21.56 11.13 -7.07
CA GLY A 116 20.14 11.36 -7.31
C GLY A 116 19.92 12.77 -7.85
N ALA A 117 19.53 12.89 -9.13
CA ALA A 117 19.08 14.17 -9.67
C ALA A 117 17.99 14.76 -8.77
N ALA A 118 18.00 16.07 -8.56
CA ALA A 118 16.96 16.76 -7.81
C ALA A 118 15.59 16.46 -8.43
N ARG A 119 14.85 15.54 -7.82
CA ARG A 119 13.53 15.14 -8.29
C ARG A 119 12.47 15.94 -7.54
N PRO A 120 11.42 16.41 -8.22
CA PRO A 120 10.35 17.12 -7.54
C PRO A 120 9.48 16.19 -6.69
N TYR A 121 9.52 14.86 -6.93
CA TYR A 121 8.73 13.85 -6.23
C TYR A 121 9.43 12.48 -6.16
N GLY A 122 9.00 11.68 -5.22
CA GLY A 122 9.38 10.28 -5.06
C GLY A 122 8.25 9.44 -4.49
N TRP A 123 8.46 8.15 -4.33
CA TRP A 123 7.47 7.19 -3.87
C TRP A 123 7.91 6.54 -2.57
N VAL A 124 6.96 6.43 -1.64
CA VAL A 124 7.12 5.72 -0.37
C VAL A 124 5.95 4.76 -0.18
N PRO A 125 6.09 3.65 0.57
CA PRO A 125 4.95 2.83 0.96
C PRO A 125 3.93 3.69 1.71
N ALA A 126 2.66 3.64 1.29
CA ALA A 126 1.63 4.53 1.82
C ALA A 126 1.34 4.24 3.30
N ASP A 127 1.41 2.97 3.71
CA ASP A 127 1.19 2.51 5.09
C ASP A 127 2.30 2.92 6.09
N LEU A 128 3.42 3.44 5.60
CA LEU A 128 4.45 4.11 6.42
C LEU A 128 4.13 5.59 6.66
N LEU A 129 3.03 6.09 6.11
CA LEU A 129 2.51 7.43 6.36
C LEU A 129 1.27 7.33 7.25
N ALA A 130 1.09 8.34 8.09
CA ALA A 130 -0.07 8.44 8.96
C ALA A 130 -0.66 9.85 8.99
N VAL A 131 -1.89 9.90 9.45
CA VAL A 131 -2.61 11.11 9.82
C VAL A 131 -3.27 10.90 11.17
N ASP A 132 -3.61 11.97 11.84
CA ASP A 132 -4.31 11.94 13.12
C ASP A 132 -5.74 12.43 12.96
N ALA A 133 -6.67 11.76 13.60
CA ALA A 133 -8.08 12.13 13.62
C ALA A 133 -8.44 13.09 14.75
N ARG A 134 -7.47 13.50 15.59
CA ARG A 134 -7.68 14.52 16.63
C ARG A 134 -7.74 15.91 16.01
N VAL A 135 -8.92 16.23 15.46
CA VAL A 135 -9.29 17.56 14.95
C VAL A 135 -10.43 18.12 15.79
N ASP A 136 -10.71 19.39 15.65
CA ASP A 136 -11.92 19.96 16.26
C ASP A 136 -13.17 19.37 15.59
N GLY A 137 -14.04 18.77 16.43
CA GLY A 137 -15.28 18.13 15.99
C GLY A 137 -15.12 16.68 15.55
N THR A 138 -16.15 16.14 14.94
CA THR A 138 -16.27 14.75 14.51
C THR A 138 -15.89 14.60 13.04
N ILE A 139 -15.10 13.58 12.70
CA ILE A 139 -14.82 13.18 11.34
C ILE A 139 -15.80 12.08 10.93
N LYS A 140 -16.49 12.26 9.81
CA LYS A 140 -17.32 11.21 9.22
C LYS A 140 -16.47 10.25 8.41
N THR A 141 -16.80 8.96 8.49
CA THR A 141 -16.14 7.90 7.72
C THR A 141 -17.06 7.40 6.62
N PHE A 142 -16.48 7.00 5.48
CA PHE A 142 -17.23 6.62 4.29
C PHE A 142 -16.65 5.34 3.66
N ASP A 143 -17.51 4.59 2.93
CA ASP A 143 -17.13 3.38 2.19
C ASP A 143 -16.32 3.72 0.91
N ARG A 144 -16.52 4.90 0.36
CA ARG A 144 -15.83 5.43 -0.84
C ARG A 144 -15.75 6.95 -0.80
N PRO A 145 -14.83 7.55 -1.58
CA PRO A 145 -14.67 9.01 -1.61
C PRO A 145 -15.75 9.69 -2.46
N GLY A 146 -16.05 10.94 -2.11
CA GLY A 146 -16.94 11.81 -2.87
C GLY A 146 -18.42 11.66 -2.55
N LEU A 147 -19.26 12.35 -3.33
CA LEU A 147 -20.71 12.48 -3.09
C LEU A 147 -21.49 11.15 -3.12
N MET A 148 -20.92 10.12 -3.74
CA MET A 148 -21.54 8.78 -3.83
C MET A 148 -21.13 7.86 -2.67
N GLY A 149 -20.31 8.34 -1.73
CA GLY A 149 -19.94 7.60 -0.54
C GLY A 149 -21.09 7.50 0.45
N HIS A 150 -21.27 6.31 1.05
CA HIS A 150 -22.17 6.15 2.18
C HIS A 150 -21.39 6.32 3.47
N GLN A 151 -21.95 7.09 4.40
CA GLN A 151 -21.35 7.22 5.72
C GLN A 151 -21.42 5.89 6.44
N THR A 152 -20.26 5.36 6.85
CA THR A 152 -20.12 4.09 7.57
C THR A 152 -19.98 4.28 9.08
N GLY A 153 -19.61 5.48 9.51
CA GLY A 153 -19.42 5.79 10.92
C GLY A 153 -18.93 7.19 11.15
N ALA A 154 -18.37 7.40 12.33
CA ALA A 154 -17.79 8.65 12.76
C ALA A 154 -16.58 8.38 13.67
N ILE A 155 -15.59 9.25 13.63
CA ILE A 155 -14.39 9.23 14.45
C ILE A 155 -14.47 10.43 15.39
N GLU A 156 -14.36 10.19 16.67
CA GLU A 156 -14.28 11.20 17.70
C GLU A 156 -12.81 11.46 18.06
N ASN A 157 -12.56 12.56 18.76
CA ASN A 157 -11.24 13.07 19.13
C ASN A 157 -10.25 12.09 19.76
N GLU A 158 -10.71 10.92 20.20
CA GLU A 158 -9.93 9.95 20.96
C GLU A 158 -9.24 8.90 20.09
N ASP A 159 -9.63 8.78 18.82
CA ASP A 159 -9.22 7.64 17.98
C ASP A 159 -7.79 7.71 17.45
N GLY A 160 -7.19 8.87 17.47
CA GLY A 160 -5.76 9.04 17.23
C GLY A 160 -5.30 8.70 15.81
N LYS A 161 -4.31 7.85 15.73
CA LYS A 161 -3.49 7.59 14.53
C LYS A 161 -4.16 6.66 13.53
N PHE A 162 -4.11 7.05 12.26
CA PHE A 162 -4.54 6.27 11.10
C PHE A 162 -3.39 6.12 10.10
N ARG A 163 -3.14 4.92 9.62
CA ARG A 163 -2.21 4.70 8.48
C ARG A 163 -2.90 5.06 7.17
N VAL A 164 -2.13 5.66 6.27
CA VAL A 164 -2.62 6.01 4.92
C VAL A 164 -2.54 4.78 4.02
N LEU A 165 -3.60 4.50 3.27
CA LEU A 165 -3.61 3.47 2.23
C LEU A 165 -3.62 4.07 0.83
N GLY A 166 -4.19 5.28 0.68
CA GLY A 166 -4.28 5.96 -0.60
C GLY A 166 -4.99 7.30 -0.49
N CYS A 167 -5.21 7.93 -1.64
CA CYS A 167 -5.92 9.21 -1.71
C CYS A 167 -6.68 9.38 -3.01
N ARG A 168 -7.72 10.22 -3.00
CA ARG A 168 -8.45 10.61 -4.20
C ARG A 168 -9.11 11.98 -4.01
N GLY A 169 -8.68 12.98 -4.79
CA GLY A 169 -9.15 14.37 -4.61
C GLY A 169 -8.82 14.88 -3.21
N ASP A 170 -9.84 15.34 -2.50
CA ASP A 170 -9.75 15.84 -1.11
C ASP A 170 -9.92 14.74 -0.06
N TRP A 171 -9.85 13.45 -0.44
CA TRP A 171 -10.11 12.31 0.43
C TRP A 171 -8.86 11.47 0.66
N LEU A 172 -8.68 11.00 1.89
CA LEU A 172 -7.72 9.95 2.23
C LEU A 172 -8.42 8.64 2.50
N GLN A 173 -7.87 7.56 1.96
CA GLN A 173 -8.14 6.19 2.38
C GLN A 173 -7.21 5.86 3.53
N VAL A 174 -7.78 5.48 4.66
CA VAL A 174 -7.02 5.25 5.89
C VAL A 174 -7.48 3.97 6.59
N ILE A 175 -6.63 3.47 7.47
CA ILE A 175 -6.93 2.28 8.27
C ILE A 175 -6.43 2.44 9.70
N ASN A 176 -7.23 1.94 10.65
CA ASN A 176 -6.78 1.60 12.00
C ASN A 176 -7.55 0.37 12.52
N GLU A 177 -7.18 -0.14 13.68
CA GLU A 177 -7.77 -1.35 14.26
C GLU A 177 -9.26 -1.19 14.58
N ARG A 178 -9.69 -0.01 14.99
CA ARG A 178 -11.06 0.27 15.44
C ARG A 178 -12.05 0.49 14.30
N HIS A 179 -11.63 1.25 13.28
CA HIS A 179 -12.51 1.67 12.18
C HIS A 179 -12.29 0.89 10.88
N GLY A 180 -11.25 0.04 10.83
CA GLY A 180 -10.89 -0.68 9.62
C GLY A 180 -10.48 0.26 8.49
N ASN A 181 -10.67 -0.19 7.25
CA ASN A 181 -10.40 0.59 6.04
C ASN A 181 -11.58 1.52 5.75
N THR A 182 -11.32 2.82 5.69
CA THR A 182 -12.36 3.84 5.48
C THR A 182 -11.81 5.06 4.76
N TRP A 183 -12.71 5.90 4.25
CA TRP A 183 -12.38 7.19 3.64
C TRP A 183 -12.75 8.34 4.55
N ILE A 184 -11.86 9.33 4.65
CA ILE A 184 -12.04 10.55 5.43
C ILE A 184 -11.71 11.77 4.59
N ASP A 185 -12.35 12.90 4.87
CA ASP A 185 -12.15 14.19 4.19
C ASP A 185 -11.51 15.25 5.10
N ARG A 186 -11.27 14.89 6.37
CA ARG A 186 -10.62 15.75 7.38
C ARG A 186 -9.64 14.95 8.22
N TRP A 187 -8.49 15.53 8.50
CA TRP A 187 -7.44 14.94 9.33
C TRP A 187 -6.43 15.99 9.77
N CYS A 188 -5.52 15.61 10.66
CA CYS A 188 -4.33 16.37 11.00
C CYS A 188 -3.05 15.68 10.51
N ALA A 189 -2.12 16.45 9.95
CA ALA A 189 -0.81 15.96 9.51
C ALA A 189 0.25 16.01 10.63
N ARG A 190 -0.16 15.93 11.88
CA ARG A 190 0.72 15.92 13.06
C ARG A 190 0.34 14.77 13.96
N GLU A 191 1.32 14.13 14.56
CA GLU A 191 1.09 13.00 15.46
C GLU A 191 0.30 13.38 16.71
N GLU A 192 0.47 14.60 17.20
CA GLU A 192 -0.25 15.14 18.34
C GLU A 192 -1.66 15.66 18.05
N GLY A 193 -2.07 15.62 16.77
CA GLY A 193 -3.36 16.19 16.32
C GLY A 193 -3.29 17.69 16.02
N CYS A 194 -4.42 18.26 15.59
CA CYS A 194 -4.60 19.69 15.28
C CYS A 194 -5.68 20.29 16.19
N ARG A 195 -5.51 20.21 17.49
CA ARG A 195 -6.34 20.97 18.41
C ARG A 195 -5.74 22.36 18.56
N GLY A 196 -6.58 23.37 18.26
CA GLY A 196 -6.23 24.78 18.43
C GLY A 196 -6.25 25.20 19.89
#